data_bf42a5cf1297fd9848ffc85698e6a982
#
_entry.id   bf42a5cf1297fd9848ffc85698e6a982
#
_cell.length_a   1.000
_cell.length_b   1.000
_cell.length_c   1.000
_cell.angle_alpha   90.00
_cell.angle_beta   90.00
_cell.angle_gamma   90.00
#
_symmetry.space_group_name_H-M   'P 1'
#
loop_
_entity.id
_entity.type
_entity.pdbx_description
1 polymer ?
#
loop_
_entity_poly.entity_id
_entity_poly.type
_entity_poly.pdbx_seq_one_letter_code
_entity_poly.pdbx_strand_id
1 'polypeptide(L)'
;MEQDIMAERARVAREIHDGIAQQIAALGYDLDALSTHPGVNPLARVETRRIRAELSETLLDLRERMHHLAHDPITLRSEIESLFAHLGIPAHLDIHEERLPDGTGWQVHAIVHEAVRNIAQHSHATEAWCQYSASPQSVQIIIEDNGVGISSGQEVERRGITGMKERATLLGAKFQIQNRLGGEPGCRVTLSLVRNIQGER
;
A
#
# COMPACT_ATOMS: atom_id res chain seq x y z
N MET A 1 2.10 -25.48 22.28
CA MET A 1 2.66 -25.77 20.94
C MET A 1 2.26 -24.70 19.91
N GLU A 2 0.98 -24.39 19.70
CA GLU A 2 0.54 -23.33 18.74
C GLU A 2 0.90 -21.93 19.24
N GLN A 3 0.73 -21.64 20.53
CA GLN A 3 1.16 -20.39 21.16
C GLN A 3 2.68 -20.19 21.15
N ASP A 4 3.46 -21.25 21.27
CA ASP A 4 4.91 -21.18 21.21
C ASP A 4 5.41 -20.87 19.79
N ILE A 5 4.75 -21.40 18.77
CA ILE A 5 5.05 -21.11 17.36
C ILE A 5 4.71 -19.65 17.03
N MET A 6 3.60 -19.14 17.53
CA MET A 6 3.21 -17.74 17.36
C MET A 6 4.19 -16.79 18.06
N ALA A 7 4.58 -17.09 19.30
CA ALA A 7 5.56 -16.30 20.04
C ALA A 7 6.93 -16.27 19.34
N GLU A 8 7.38 -17.40 18.80
CA GLU A 8 8.63 -17.50 18.07
C GLU A 8 8.59 -16.75 16.75
N ARG A 9 7.50 -16.82 15.99
CA ARG A 9 7.30 -16.01 14.77
C ARG A 9 7.35 -14.52 15.07
N ALA A 10 6.67 -14.06 16.11
CA ALA A 10 6.69 -12.67 16.56
C ALA A 10 8.08 -12.21 17.03
N ARG A 11 8.88 -13.10 17.64
CA ARG A 11 10.26 -12.83 18.03
C ARG A 11 11.15 -12.66 16.81
N VAL A 12 11.10 -13.62 15.87
CA VAL A 12 11.89 -13.58 14.63
C VAL A 12 11.54 -12.35 13.81
N ALA A 13 10.26 -12.01 13.70
CA ALA A 13 9.83 -10.80 12.99
C ALA A 13 10.43 -9.53 13.61
N ARG A 14 10.44 -9.40 14.94
CA ARG A 14 11.06 -8.26 15.63
C ARG A 14 12.57 -8.20 15.41
N GLU A 15 13.29 -9.32 15.53
CA GLU A 15 14.74 -9.36 15.30
C GLU A 15 15.13 -8.95 13.87
N ILE A 16 14.37 -9.40 12.87
CA ILE A 16 14.57 -9.00 11.49
C ILE A 16 14.24 -7.50 11.33
N HIS A 17 13.15 -7.01 11.92
CA HIS A 17 12.78 -5.60 11.88
C HIS A 17 13.89 -4.71 12.47
N ASP A 18 14.38 -5.05 13.66
CA ASP A 18 15.35 -4.21 14.36
C ASP A 18 16.75 -4.29 13.72
N GLY A 19 17.10 -5.44 13.12
CA GLY A 19 18.39 -5.64 12.46
C GLY A 19 18.37 -5.15 10.99
N ILE A 20 17.62 -5.82 10.15
CA ILE A 20 17.67 -5.61 8.68
C ILE A 20 17.03 -4.28 8.29
N ALA A 21 15.89 -3.91 8.87
CA ALA A 21 15.21 -2.67 8.54
C ALA A 21 16.05 -1.43 8.91
N GLN A 22 16.79 -1.49 10.04
CA GLN A 22 17.70 -0.43 10.43
C GLN A 22 18.91 -0.33 9.49
N GLN A 23 19.48 -1.47 9.06
CA GLN A 23 20.59 -1.48 8.11
C GLN A 23 20.16 -0.91 6.74
N ILE A 24 18.99 -1.28 6.25
CA ILE A 24 18.43 -0.74 5.00
C ILE A 24 18.16 0.76 5.12
N ALA A 25 17.66 1.23 6.27
CA ALA A 25 17.45 2.65 6.52
C ALA A 25 18.78 3.43 6.53
N ALA A 26 19.83 2.88 7.15
CA ALA A 26 21.18 3.46 7.14
C ALA A 26 21.74 3.60 5.73
N LEU A 27 21.62 2.55 4.89
CA LEU A 27 21.98 2.61 3.48
C LEU A 27 21.20 3.70 2.72
N GLY A 28 19.95 3.93 3.09
CA GLY A 28 19.16 5.03 2.56
C GLY A 28 19.74 6.40 2.87
N TYR A 29 20.21 6.63 4.10
CA TYR A 29 20.88 7.87 4.48
C TYR A 29 22.23 8.06 3.75
N ASP A 30 22.98 7.00 3.56
CA ASP A 30 24.25 7.05 2.81
C ASP A 30 24.01 7.43 1.34
N LEU A 31 22.97 6.89 0.72
CA LEU A 31 22.55 7.26 -0.64
C LEU A 31 22.08 8.71 -0.72
N ASP A 32 21.33 9.22 0.28
CA ASP A 32 20.92 10.62 0.34
C ASP A 32 22.15 11.55 0.46
N ALA A 33 23.10 11.21 1.32
CA ALA A 33 24.35 11.93 1.47
C ALA A 33 25.17 11.94 0.16
N LEU A 34 25.28 10.76 -0.51
CA LEU A 34 25.96 10.65 -1.80
C LEU A 34 25.27 11.48 -2.88
N SER A 35 23.92 11.48 -2.94
CA SER A 35 23.17 12.24 -3.96
C SER A 35 23.35 13.75 -3.85
N THR A 36 23.66 14.26 -2.64
CA THR A 36 23.86 15.68 -2.36
C THR A 36 25.32 16.10 -2.43
N HIS A 37 26.28 15.17 -2.52
CA HIS A 37 27.70 15.47 -2.54
C HIS A 37 28.10 16.30 -3.78
N PRO A 38 28.85 17.40 -3.62
CA PRO A 38 29.17 18.32 -4.72
C PRO A 38 29.94 17.67 -5.88
N GLY A 39 30.76 16.65 -5.61
CA GLY A 39 31.56 15.95 -6.61
C GLY A 39 30.87 14.89 -7.44
N VAL A 40 29.59 14.60 -7.16
CA VAL A 40 28.82 13.57 -7.89
C VAL A 40 28.28 14.14 -9.19
N ASN A 41 28.55 13.46 -10.30
CA ASN A 41 28.05 13.88 -11.61
C ASN A 41 26.52 13.76 -11.72
N PRO A 42 25.86 14.49 -12.63
CA PRO A 42 24.39 14.51 -12.74
C PRO A 42 23.77 13.14 -13.00
N LEU A 43 24.38 12.28 -13.82
CA LEU A 43 23.87 10.94 -14.12
C LEU A 43 23.93 10.02 -12.89
N ALA A 44 25.07 10.03 -12.17
CA ALA A 44 25.22 9.27 -10.94
C ALA A 44 24.23 9.73 -9.88
N ARG A 45 23.93 11.03 -9.82
CA ARG A 45 22.92 11.60 -8.90
C ARG A 45 21.52 11.10 -9.20
N VAL A 46 21.13 11.01 -10.47
CA VAL A 46 19.85 10.45 -10.89
C VAL A 46 19.75 8.97 -10.50
N GLU A 47 20.82 8.21 -10.77
CA GLU A 47 20.85 6.78 -10.46
C GLU A 47 20.82 6.51 -8.94
N THR A 48 21.54 7.30 -8.16
CA THR A 48 21.51 7.21 -6.68
C THR A 48 20.08 7.45 -6.15
N ARG A 49 19.36 8.43 -6.68
CA ARG A 49 17.97 8.70 -6.30
C ARG A 49 17.04 7.54 -6.70
N ARG A 50 17.29 6.91 -7.86
CA ARG A 50 16.53 5.73 -8.29
C ARG A 50 16.73 4.58 -7.31
N ILE A 51 17.99 4.26 -6.99
CA ILE A 51 18.34 3.20 -6.03
C ILE A 51 17.73 3.50 -4.65
N ARG A 52 17.78 4.76 -4.22
CA ARG A 52 17.18 5.19 -2.94
C ARG A 52 15.66 4.96 -2.90
N ALA A 53 14.97 5.22 -4.01
CA ALA A 53 13.54 4.97 -4.13
C ALA A 53 13.21 3.46 -4.08
N GLU A 54 13.95 2.64 -4.81
CA GLU A 54 13.82 1.17 -4.80
C GLU A 54 14.10 0.57 -3.42
N LEU A 55 15.11 1.09 -2.72
CA LEU A 55 15.46 0.67 -1.36
C LEU A 55 14.33 1.00 -0.37
N SER A 56 13.71 2.17 -0.51
CA SER A 56 12.57 2.57 0.33
C SER A 56 11.36 1.69 0.10
N GLU A 57 11.08 1.35 -1.14
CA GLU A 57 10.00 0.43 -1.52
C GLU A 57 10.23 -0.97 -0.95
N THR A 58 11.47 -1.47 -1.07
CA THR A 58 11.87 -2.77 -0.50
C THR A 58 11.73 -2.77 1.03
N LEU A 59 12.10 -1.68 1.70
CA LEU A 59 11.98 -1.55 3.15
C LEU A 59 10.51 -1.55 3.60
N LEU A 60 9.64 -0.87 2.86
CA LEU A 60 8.21 -0.89 3.12
C LEU A 60 7.64 -2.31 2.94
N ASP A 61 7.97 -2.97 1.84
CA ASP A 61 7.57 -4.34 1.55
C ASP A 61 8.05 -5.32 2.66
N LEU A 62 9.29 -5.18 3.11
CA LEU A 62 9.83 -5.99 4.20
C LEU A 62 9.07 -5.75 5.52
N ARG A 63 8.86 -4.50 5.92
CA ARG A 63 8.13 -4.15 7.15
C ARG A 63 6.72 -4.71 7.14
N GLU A 64 6.05 -4.60 6.04
CA GLU A 64 4.70 -5.07 5.84
C GLU A 64 4.61 -6.61 5.93
N ARG A 65 5.52 -7.34 5.26
CA ARG A 65 5.60 -8.82 5.38
C ARG A 65 5.88 -9.27 6.81
N MET A 66 6.69 -8.53 7.53
CA MET A 66 7.04 -8.85 8.91
C MET A 66 5.91 -8.56 9.88
N HIS A 67 5.14 -7.51 9.63
CA HIS A 67 3.95 -7.21 10.41
C HIS A 67 2.94 -8.38 10.36
N HIS A 68 2.77 -9.01 9.19
CA HIS A 68 1.93 -10.20 9.04
C HIS A 68 2.47 -11.45 9.74
N LEU A 69 3.78 -11.54 9.98
CA LEU A 69 4.38 -12.65 10.72
C LEU A 69 4.28 -12.50 12.25
N ALA A 70 4.17 -11.25 12.72
CA ALA A 70 4.30 -10.91 14.14
C ALA A 70 2.97 -10.77 14.88
N HIS A 71 1.86 -10.57 14.17
CA HIS A 71 0.59 -10.23 14.79
C HIS A 71 -0.52 -11.22 14.40
N ASP A 72 -1.47 -11.41 15.32
CA ASP A 72 -2.82 -11.89 14.99
C ASP A 72 -3.35 -11.11 13.80
N PRO A 73 -4.23 -11.67 12.95
CA PRO A 73 -4.71 -11.00 11.77
C PRO A 73 -5.30 -9.65 12.15
N ILE A 74 -4.45 -8.61 12.05
CA ILE A 74 -4.96 -7.24 12.06
C ILE A 74 -5.95 -7.21 10.92
N THR A 75 -7.19 -6.98 11.24
CA THR A 75 -8.22 -6.87 10.24
C THR A 75 -7.82 -5.70 9.33
N LEU A 76 -7.99 -5.82 8.03
CA LEU A 76 -7.73 -4.72 7.10
C LEU A 76 -8.51 -3.47 7.51
N ARG A 77 -9.61 -3.63 8.23
CA ARG A 77 -10.35 -2.57 8.90
C ARG A 77 -9.46 -1.69 9.78
N SER A 78 -8.78 -2.27 10.76
CA SER A 78 -7.97 -1.51 11.74
C SER A 78 -6.80 -0.80 11.07
N GLU A 79 -6.28 -1.38 10.00
CA GLU A 79 -5.21 -0.76 9.22
C GLU A 79 -5.72 0.40 8.38
N ILE A 80 -6.85 0.25 7.68
CA ILE A 80 -7.50 1.35 6.95
C ILE A 80 -7.79 2.51 7.92
N GLU A 81 -8.39 2.23 9.07
CA GLU A 81 -8.68 3.24 10.08
C GLU A 81 -7.41 3.98 10.52
N SER A 82 -6.31 3.25 10.74
CA SER A 82 -5.01 3.84 11.10
C SER A 82 -4.41 4.68 9.97
N LEU A 83 -4.39 4.18 8.74
CA LEU A 83 -3.85 4.91 7.58
C LEU A 83 -4.60 6.23 7.35
N PHE A 84 -5.91 6.21 7.40
CA PHE A 84 -6.73 7.39 7.20
C PHE A 84 -6.61 8.38 8.37
N ALA A 85 -6.46 7.90 9.61
CA ALA A 85 -6.19 8.77 10.76
C ALA A 85 -4.88 9.55 10.62
N HIS A 86 -3.88 8.99 9.93
CA HIS A 86 -2.59 9.64 9.67
C HIS A 86 -2.60 10.63 8.49
N LEU A 87 -3.66 10.68 7.69
CA LEU A 87 -3.76 11.66 6.60
C LEU A 87 -3.81 13.12 7.08
N GLY A 88 -4.29 13.35 8.30
CA GLY A 88 -4.45 14.71 8.85
C GLY A 88 -5.57 15.53 8.20
N ILE A 89 -6.45 14.90 7.45
CA ILE A 89 -7.67 15.47 6.84
C ILE A 89 -8.89 14.67 7.25
N PRO A 90 -10.11 15.25 7.22
CA PRO A 90 -11.35 14.51 7.43
C PRO A 90 -11.46 13.29 6.54
N ALA A 91 -11.80 12.15 7.14
CA ALA A 91 -11.95 10.88 6.44
C ALA A 91 -13.28 10.21 6.80
N HIS A 92 -14.01 9.77 5.78
CA HIS A 92 -15.27 9.07 5.91
C HIS A 92 -15.09 7.60 5.59
N LEU A 93 -15.23 6.74 6.59
CA LEU A 93 -14.98 5.30 6.47
C LEU A 93 -16.30 4.51 6.58
N ASP A 94 -16.60 3.74 5.57
CA ASP A 94 -17.70 2.77 5.53
C ASP A 94 -17.10 1.38 5.33
N ILE A 95 -16.94 0.63 6.44
CA ILE A 95 -16.15 -0.59 6.48
C ILE A 95 -16.98 -1.75 6.97
N HIS A 96 -17.19 -2.72 6.09
CA HIS A 96 -17.87 -3.98 6.34
C HIS A 96 -16.93 -5.16 6.05
N GLU A 97 -16.32 -5.70 7.10
CA GLU A 97 -15.39 -6.81 6.98
C GLU A 97 -15.90 -8.02 7.76
N GLU A 98 -16.16 -9.15 7.06
CA GLU A 98 -16.32 -10.45 7.67
C GLU A 98 -14.98 -11.19 7.71
N ARG A 99 -14.43 -11.49 6.55
CA ARG A 99 -13.14 -12.17 6.38
C ARG A 99 -12.63 -11.93 4.96
N LEU A 100 -11.33 -11.66 4.83
CA LEU A 100 -10.68 -11.63 3.53
C LEU A 100 -10.59 -13.04 2.93
N PRO A 101 -10.74 -13.19 1.61
CA PRO A 101 -10.43 -14.45 0.93
C PRO A 101 -8.98 -14.86 1.18
N ASP A 102 -8.74 -16.16 1.45
CA ASP A 102 -7.41 -16.66 1.76
C ASP A 102 -6.38 -16.31 0.67
N GLY A 103 -5.19 -15.89 1.10
CA GLY A 103 -4.08 -15.52 0.22
C GLY A 103 -4.24 -14.17 -0.51
N THR A 104 -5.25 -13.35 -0.16
CA THR A 104 -5.44 -12.03 -0.79
C THR A 104 -4.93 -10.88 0.07
N GLY A 105 -4.82 -11.09 1.38
CA GLY A 105 -4.58 -10.03 2.37
C GLY A 105 -3.41 -9.11 1.99
N TRP A 106 -2.26 -9.69 1.71
CA TRP A 106 -1.05 -8.95 1.37
C TRP A 106 -1.23 -7.96 0.19
N GLN A 107 -1.72 -8.44 -0.96
CA GLN A 107 -1.87 -7.60 -2.14
C GLN A 107 -2.93 -6.52 -1.94
N VAL A 108 -4.00 -6.85 -1.21
CA VAL A 108 -5.07 -5.90 -0.87
C VAL A 108 -4.50 -4.79 0.02
N HIS A 109 -3.76 -5.15 1.08
CA HIS A 109 -3.07 -4.19 1.95
C HIS A 109 -2.16 -3.24 1.17
N ALA A 110 -1.28 -3.80 0.33
CA ALA A 110 -0.34 -2.99 -0.44
C ALA A 110 -1.03 -2.01 -1.41
N ILE A 111 -2.17 -2.41 -1.99
CA ILE A 111 -2.97 -1.53 -2.85
C ILE A 111 -3.60 -0.39 -2.02
N VAL A 112 -4.17 -0.70 -0.85
CA VAL A 112 -4.76 0.30 0.04
C VAL A 112 -3.72 1.29 0.52
N HIS A 113 -2.58 0.79 1.01
CA HIS A 113 -1.48 1.62 1.50
C HIS A 113 -0.97 2.59 0.43
N GLU A 114 -0.77 2.09 -0.79
CA GLU A 114 -0.34 2.92 -1.92
C GLU A 114 -1.40 3.97 -2.30
N ALA A 115 -2.68 3.61 -2.31
CA ALA A 115 -3.76 4.56 -2.60
C ALA A 115 -3.82 5.69 -1.55
N VAL A 116 -3.74 5.36 -0.25
CA VAL A 116 -3.73 6.37 0.82
C VAL A 116 -2.45 7.21 0.79
N ARG A 117 -1.30 6.61 0.49
CA ARG A 117 -0.04 7.34 0.28
C ARG A 117 -0.14 8.35 -0.86
N ASN A 118 -0.80 7.98 -1.96
CA ASN A 118 -1.02 8.89 -3.09
C ASN A 118 -1.90 10.09 -2.70
N ILE A 119 -2.91 9.88 -1.85
CA ILE A 119 -3.69 10.98 -1.28
C ILE A 119 -2.76 11.92 -0.49
N ALA A 120 -1.99 11.38 0.46
CA ALA A 120 -1.12 12.15 1.34
C ALA A 120 -0.06 12.97 0.58
N GLN A 121 0.52 12.40 -0.48
CA GLN A 121 1.68 12.98 -1.15
C GLN A 121 1.36 13.79 -2.40
N HIS A 122 0.23 13.53 -3.05
CA HIS A 122 0.01 14.00 -4.41
C HIS A 122 -1.35 14.66 -4.68
N SER A 123 -2.35 14.41 -3.82
CA SER A 123 -3.72 14.83 -4.16
C SER A 123 -4.01 16.29 -3.80
N HIS A 124 -3.33 16.86 -2.79
CA HIS A 124 -3.74 18.12 -2.15
C HIS A 124 -5.20 18.11 -1.69
N ALA A 125 -5.72 16.93 -1.34
CA ALA A 125 -7.09 16.77 -0.89
C ALA A 125 -7.31 17.42 0.47
N THR A 126 -8.54 17.85 0.70
CA THR A 126 -9.02 18.34 1.99
C THR A 126 -9.97 17.36 2.66
N GLU A 127 -10.37 16.30 1.95
CA GLU A 127 -11.29 15.28 2.42
C GLU A 127 -11.09 13.96 1.66
N ALA A 128 -11.28 12.82 2.34
CA ALA A 128 -11.12 11.50 1.75
C ALA A 128 -12.22 10.53 2.20
N TRP A 129 -12.51 9.54 1.38
CA TRP A 129 -13.54 8.51 1.62
C TRP A 129 -12.96 7.12 1.37
N CYS A 130 -13.39 6.16 2.17
CA CYS A 130 -13.11 4.75 1.94
C CYS A 130 -14.39 3.93 2.16
N GLN A 131 -14.77 3.17 1.14
CA GLN A 131 -15.76 2.10 1.25
C GLN A 131 -15.03 0.78 1.10
N TYR A 132 -15.12 -0.07 2.11
CA TYR A 132 -14.49 -1.38 2.13
C TYR A 132 -15.48 -2.44 2.57
N SER A 133 -15.64 -3.47 1.75
CA SER A 133 -16.47 -4.63 2.03
C SER A 133 -15.69 -5.90 1.69
N ALA A 134 -15.63 -6.83 2.63
CA ALA A 134 -14.99 -8.13 2.44
C ALA A 134 -15.84 -9.27 2.98
N SER A 135 -15.83 -10.38 2.25
CA SER A 135 -16.38 -11.67 2.62
C SER A 135 -15.42 -12.78 2.18
N PRO A 136 -15.62 -14.04 2.58
CA PRO A 136 -14.76 -15.15 2.12
C PRO A 136 -14.67 -15.30 0.60
N GLN A 137 -15.64 -14.77 -0.16
CA GLN A 137 -15.74 -14.90 -1.62
C GLN A 137 -15.42 -13.62 -2.38
N SER A 138 -15.41 -12.46 -1.73
CA SER A 138 -15.29 -11.18 -2.43
C SER A 138 -14.59 -10.11 -1.61
N VAL A 139 -13.91 -9.20 -2.30
CA VAL A 139 -13.39 -7.95 -1.75
C VAL A 139 -13.81 -6.82 -2.66
N GLN A 140 -14.34 -5.76 -2.10
CA GLN A 140 -14.58 -4.50 -2.79
C GLN A 140 -14.01 -3.34 -1.98
N ILE A 141 -13.19 -2.54 -2.62
CA ILE A 141 -12.58 -1.34 -2.02
C ILE A 141 -12.77 -0.19 -2.98
N ILE A 142 -13.23 0.94 -2.45
CA ILE A 142 -13.30 2.21 -3.15
C ILE A 142 -12.65 3.24 -2.24
N ILE A 143 -11.59 3.88 -2.73
CA ILE A 143 -10.90 4.98 -2.04
C ILE A 143 -11.01 6.21 -2.92
N GLU A 144 -11.48 7.30 -2.35
CA GLU A 144 -11.68 8.57 -3.04
C GLU A 144 -11.04 9.73 -2.27
N ASP A 145 -10.64 10.75 -2.99
CA ASP A 145 -10.23 12.05 -2.47
C ASP A 145 -10.85 13.18 -3.29
N ASN A 146 -10.91 14.39 -2.73
CA ASN A 146 -11.39 15.59 -3.42
C ASN A 146 -10.25 16.49 -3.93
N GLY A 147 -9.07 15.92 -4.15
CA GLY A 147 -7.89 16.67 -4.56
C GLY A 147 -7.85 17.00 -6.05
N VAL A 148 -6.64 17.14 -6.60
CA VAL A 148 -6.42 17.59 -7.99
C VAL A 148 -6.79 16.52 -9.05
N GLY A 149 -7.04 15.27 -8.63
CA GLY A 149 -7.33 14.17 -9.55
C GLY A 149 -6.13 13.72 -10.39
N ILE A 150 -6.43 13.05 -11.50
CA ILE A 150 -5.43 12.48 -12.42
C ILE A 150 -5.44 13.30 -13.69
N SER A 151 -4.29 13.89 -14.05
CA SER A 151 -4.12 14.60 -15.32
C SER A 151 -4.01 13.62 -16.48
N SER A 152 -4.69 13.90 -17.58
CA SER A 152 -4.63 13.11 -18.81
C SER A 152 -3.18 12.97 -19.30
N GLY A 153 -2.71 11.75 -19.50
CA GLY A 153 -1.35 11.43 -19.94
C GLY A 153 -0.35 11.09 -18.82
N GLN A 154 -0.68 11.27 -17.54
CA GLN A 154 0.18 10.90 -16.41
C GLN A 154 -0.08 9.49 -15.85
N GLU A 155 -1.08 8.78 -16.35
CA GLU A 155 -1.45 7.44 -15.87
C GLU A 155 -0.36 6.39 -16.11
N VAL A 156 0.50 6.59 -17.11
CA VAL A 156 1.40 5.53 -17.61
C VAL A 156 2.73 5.48 -16.85
N GLU A 157 3.15 6.52 -16.15
CA GLU A 157 4.53 6.59 -15.61
C GLU A 157 4.65 6.59 -14.08
N ARG A 158 3.55 6.58 -13.33
CA ARG A 158 3.65 6.55 -11.86
C ARG A 158 3.84 5.11 -11.39
N ARG A 159 5.05 4.77 -10.91
CA ARG A 159 5.42 3.43 -10.40
C ARG A 159 4.41 2.86 -9.41
N GLY A 160 3.85 3.70 -8.53
CA GLY A 160 2.82 3.29 -7.58
C GLY A 160 1.53 2.76 -8.24
N ILE A 161 1.05 3.43 -9.30
CA ILE A 161 -0.14 2.98 -10.06
C ILE A 161 0.15 1.67 -10.78
N THR A 162 1.32 1.53 -11.38
CA THR A 162 1.75 0.29 -12.04
C THR A 162 1.81 -0.85 -11.02
N GLY A 163 2.42 -0.65 -9.85
CA GLY A 163 2.48 -1.64 -8.79
C GLY A 163 1.10 -2.07 -8.28
N MET A 164 0.15 -1.13 -8.13
CA MET A 164 -1.23 -1.48 -7.77
C MET A 164 -1.92 -2.32 -8.86
N LYS A 165 -1.73 -2.00 -10.14
CA LYS A 165 -2.28 -2.78 -11.27
C LYS A 165 -1.70 -4.19 -11.32
N GLU A 166 -0.40 -4.35 -11.14
CA GLU A 166 0.28 -5.64 -11.11
C GLU A 166 -0.23 -6.52 -9.96
N ARG A 167 -0.35 -5.95 -8.75
CA ARG A 167 -0.89 -6.66 -7.58
C ARG A 167 -2.34 -7.09 -7.79
N ALA A 168 -3.17 -6.23 -8.36
CA ALA A 168 -4.55 -6.58 -8.69
C ALA A 168 -4.62 -7.70 -9.73
N THR A 169 -3.72 -7.69 -10.72
CA THR A 169 -3.61 -8.77 -11.72
C THR A 169 -3.22 -10.10 -11.07
N LEU A 170 -2.28 -10.10 -10.12
CA LEU A 170 -1.90 -11.30 -9.36
C LEU A 170 -3.08 -11.88 -8.56
N LEU A 171 -3.97 -11.03 -8.08
CA LEU A 171 -5.21 -11.43 -7.40
C LEU A 171 -6.31 -11.94 -8.34
N GLY A 172 -6.20 -11.67 -9.65
CA GLY A 172 -7.32 -11.81 -10.59
C GLY A 172 -8.44 -10.79 -10.33
N ALA A 173 -8.11 -9.66 -9.69
CA ALA A 173 -9.05 -8.60 -9.34
C ALA A 173 -9.17 -7.56 -10.46
N LYS A 174 -10.35 -6.94 -10.56
CA LYS A 174 -10.52 -5.75 -11.38
C LYS A 174 -10.00 -4.53 -10.62
N PHE A 175 -9.14 -3.75 -11.27
CA PHE A 175 -8.57 -2.52 -10.73
C PHE A 175 -8.85 -1.36 -11.67
N GLN A 176 -9.31 -0.26 -11.09
CA GLN A 176 -9.54 0.99 -11.82
C GLN A 176 -9.04 2.18 -11.01
N ILE A 177 -8.43 3.13 -11.68
CA ILE A 177 -8.09 4.45 -11.14
C ILE A 177 -8.55 5.49 -12.14
N GLN A 178 -9.32 6.49 -11.66
CA GLN A 178 -9.95 7.50 -12.52
C GLN A 178 -10.25 8.76 -11.70
N ASN A 179 -10.59 9.84 -12.38
CA ASN A 179 -11.15 10.99 -11.68
C ASN A 179 -12.52 10.66 -11.09
N ARG A 180 -12.91 11.37 -10.03
CA ARG A 180 -14.22 11.19 -9.40
C ARG A 180 -15.36 11.34 -10.41
N LEU A 181 -16.43 10.58 -10.16
CA LEU A 181 -17.61 10.61 -11.02
C LEU A 181 -18.40 11.90 -10.79
N GLY A 182 -19.13 12.33 -11.83
CA GLY A 182 -20.00 13.52 -11.73
C GLY A 182 -19.31 14.85 -12.01
N GLY A 183 -18.04 14.85 -12.44
CA GLY A 183 -17.27 16.07 -12.73
C GLY A 183 -16.72 16.77 -11.49
N GLU A 184 -16.80 16.14 -10.32
CA GLU A 184 -16.18 16.62 -9.11
C GLU A 184 -14.65 16.43 -9.16
N PRO A 185 -13.87 17.35 -8.55
CA PRO A 185 -12.42 17.19 -8.47
C PRO A 185 -12.06 15.97 -7.60
N GLY A 186 -10.90 15.36 -7.88
CA GLY A 186 -10.35 14.28 -7.10
C GLY A 186 -10.15 12.98 -7.87
N CYS A 187 -9.61 12.01 -7.16
CA CYS A 187 -9.28 10.68 -7.68
C CYS A 187 -10.18 9.62 -7.04
N ARG A 188 -10.43 8.55 -7.78
CA ARG A 188 -11.13 7.35 -7.32
C ARG A 188 -10.33 6.11 -7.71
N VAL A 189 -9.95 5.33 -6.71
CA VAL A 189 -9.34 4.00 -6.84
C VAL A 189 -10.39 2.95 -6.50
N THR A 190 -10.56 1.95 -7.36
CA THR A 190 -11.50 0.85 -7.15
C THR A 190 -10.77 -0.48 -7.33
N LEU A 191 -10.92 -1.38 -6.36
CA LEU A 191 -10.51 -2.77 -6.42
C LEU A 191 -11.74 -3.65 -6.22
N SER A 192 -11.94 -4.64 -7.10
CA SER A 192 -13.04 -5.61 -6.97
C SER A 192 -12.54 -7.01 -7.28
N LEU A 193 -12.64 -7.89 -6.31
CA LEU A 193 -12.32 -9.32 -6.43
C LEU A 193 -13.57 -10.13 -6.13
N VAL A 194 -13.92 -11.08 -7.01
CA VAL A 194 -14.95 -12.10 -6.77
C VAL A 194 -14.33 -13.46 -7.06
N ARG A 195 -14.30 -14.32 -6.04
CA ARG A 195 -13.91 -15.72 -6.20
C ARG A 195 -15.13 -16.56 -6.51
N ASN A 196 -15.16 -17.12 -7.69
CA ASN A 196 -16.12 -18.16 -8.00
C ASN A 196 -15.70 -19.44 -7.25
N ILE A 197 -16.46 -19.79 -6.22
CA ILE A 197 -16.35 -21.13 -5.62
C ILE A 197 -17.04 -22.09 -6.59
N GLN A 198 -16.40 -22.40 -7.72
CA GLN A 198 -16.82 -23.54 -8.54
C GLN A 198 -15.98 -24.74 -8.15
N GLY A 199 -16.59 -25.63 -7.35
CA GLY A 199 -16.38 -27.06 -7.45
C GLY A 199 -15.12 -27.61 -6.81
N GLU A 200 -15.09 -27.75 -5.51
CA GLU A 200 -14.62 -29.02 -4.96
C GLU A 200 -15.80 -30.00 -4.98
N ARG A 201 -15.84 -30.83 -6.00
CA ARG A 201 -16.53 -32.13 -5.99
C ARG A 201 -15.51 -33.24 -5.96
#